data_f62e5bd5ffdd811a8aa957518b39f2df
#
_entry.id   f62e5bd5ffdd811a8aa957518b39f2df
#
_cell.length_a   1.000
_cell.length_b   1.000
_cell.length_c   1.000
_cell.angle_alpha   90.00
_cell.angle_beta   90.00
_cell.angle_gamma   90.00
#
_symmetry.space_group_name_H-M   'P 1'
#
loop_
_entity.id
_entity.type
_entity.pdbx_description
1 polymer ?
#
loop_
_entity_poly.entity_id
_entity_poly.type
_entity_poly.pdbx_seq_one_letter_code
_entity_poly.pdbx_strand_id
1 'polypeptide(L)'
;MSQPTLVALDIETTGLDPQRDAIIEIGAIRFRGDRLEGEYHTLLNPGRSIPRNVVDLTGITDAMVARAPRAIDKLPELEAFVGDDPVVGHNVRFDLSFLRVGKILRYNEAVDTYPIASALLPTATRYNLGALARQLGIVLPATHRALDDTRVTVAVYQTLYQRALALPLKTLAEIVNLQQDVDWGANLLFEEALRARSRELASGRAAPGSISLEPRTLPRGLVPVAEPTPLDDEALAHLLEPGGAFAQRFANYEFRPEQVRMLKAVARAFSEGKHAMIEAGTGTGKSFAYLVPAAQWAVQNGQRVVVSTNTINLQEQLLRKDVPDVEAALKIGLRAALLKGRSNYLCPRRLDNARRHRPKQADEMRVLAKVLTWLATETPAGD
;
A
#
# COMPACT_ATOMS: atom_id res chain seq x y z
N MET A 1 -30.52 8.69 8.93
CA MET A 1 -30.14 9.76 7.99
C MET A 1 -29.34 9.10 6.89
N SER A 2 -29.59 9.46 5.64
CA SER A 2 -28.81 9.01 4.47
C SER A 2 -27.38 9.57 4.52
N GLN A 3 -26.47 8.97 3.77
CA GLN A 3 -25.13 9.55 3.56
C GLN A 3 -25.24 11.00 3.06
N PRO A 4 -24.26 11.86 3.36
CA PRO A 4 -24.27 13.23 2.83
C PRO A 4 -24.17 13.23 1.31
N THR A 5 -24.69 14.28 0.68
CA THR A 5 -24.39 14.58 -0.72
C THR A 5 -22.96 15.09 -0.80
N LEU A 6 -22.22 14.64 -1.82
CA LEU A 6 -20.84 15.03 -2.10
C LEU A 6 -20.73 15.44 -3.56
N VAL A 7 -19.76 16.31 -3.87
CA VAL A 7 -19.44 16.66 -5.25
C VAL A 7 -17.99 16.30 -5.52
N ALA A 8 -17.77 15.28 -6.34
CA ALA A 8 -16.43 15.00 -6.86
C ALA A 8 -16.10 16.06 -7.91
N LEU A 9 -14.84 16.52 -7.91
CA LEU A 9 -14.38 17.58 -8.79
C LEU A 9 -12.94 17.33 -9.22
N ASP A 10 -12.66 17.63 -10.49
CA ASP A 10 -11.35 17.63 -11.08
C ASP A 10 -11.26 18.74 -12.11
N ILE A 11 -10.09 19.37 -12.27
CA ILE A 11 -9.84 20.41 -13.26
C ILE A 11 -8.57 20.14 -14.06
N GLU A 12 -8.59 20.53 -15.34
CA GLU A 12 -7.39 20.64 -16.14
C GLU A 12 -6.96 22.10 -16.26
N THR A 13 -5.66 22.35 -16.24
CA THR A 13 -5.09 23.70 -16.17
C THR A 13 -3.94 23.87 -17.16
N THR A 14 -3.59 25.12 -17.50
CA THR A 14 -2.41 25.42 -18.36
C THR A 14 -1.08 25.23 -17.64
N GLY A 15 -1.09 25.02 -16.31
CA GLY A 15 0.11 24.83 -15.49
C GLY A 15 -0.26 24.66 -14.02
N LEU A 16 0.70 24.79 -13.11
CA LEU A 16 0.55 24.44 -11.71
C LEU A 16 0.34 25.64 -10.76
N ASP A 17 0.49 26.86 -11.24
CA ASP A 17 0.40 28.07 -10.43
C ASP A 17 -0.98 28.73 -10.57
N PRO A 18 -1.85 28.68 -9.54
CA PRO A 18 -3.21 29.23 -9.62
C PRO A 18 -3.25 30.75 -9.81
N GLN A 19 -2.14 31.47 -9.59
CA GLN A 19 -2.06 32.92 -9.83
C GLN A 19 -1.65 33.26 -11.27
N ARG A 20 -1.03 32.32 -11.97
CA ARG A 20 -0.45 32.55 -13.29
C ARG A 20 -1.11 31.72 -14.39
N ASP A 21 -1.60 30.56 -14.03
CA ASP A 21 -2.18 29.60 -14.96
C ASP A 21 -3.71 29.69 -14.98
N ALA A 22 -4.31 29.12 -16.00
CA ALA A 22 -5.75 29.18 -16.21
C ALA A 22 -6.35 27.78 -16.28
N ILE A 23 -7.60 27.66 -15.83
CA ILE A 23 -8.40 26.45 -15.99
C ILE A 23 -8.82 26.30 -17.45
N ILE A 24 -8.70 25.08 -18.00
CA ILE A 24 -9.08 24.74 -19.38
C ILE A 24 -10.22 23.73 -19.47
N GLU A 25 -10.45 22.96 -18.41
CA GLU A 25 -11.58 22.04 -18.29
C GLU A 25 -12.00 21.91 -16.84
N ILE A 26 -13.29 21.71 -16.59
CA ILE A 26 -13.86 21.37 -15.29
C ILE A 26 -14.77 20.17 -15.47
N GLY A 27 -14.56 19.15 -14.61
CA GLY A 27 -15.47 18.02 -14.44
C GLY A 27 -15.96 17.97 -13.00
N ALA A 28 -17.27 17.85 -12.78
CA ALA A 28 -17.82 17.66 -11.45
C ALA A 28 -19.00 16.69 -11.49
N ILE A 29 -19.13 15.86 -10.44
CA ILE A 29 -20.19 14.87 -10.30
C ILE A 29 -20.76 14.95 -8.89
N ARG A 30 -22.05 15.22 -8.80
CA ARG A 30 -22.79 15.16 -7.54
C ARG A 30 -23.28 13.74 -7.29
N PHE A 31 -23.02 13.22 -6.11
CA PHE A 31 -23.39 11.86 -5.75
C PHE A 31 -23.72 11.72 -4.27
N ARG A 32 -24.48 10.66 -3.95
CA ARG A 32 -24.82 10.28 -2.58
C ARG A 32 -24.77 8.76 -2.44
N GLY A 33 -23.82 8.25 -1.66
CA GLY A 33 -23.54 6.82 -1.63
C GLY A 33 -23.17 6.31 -3.02
N ASP A 34 -23.89 5.32 -3.54
CA ASP A 34 -23.64 4.75 -4.86
C ASP A 34 -24.47 5.44 -5.96
N ARG A 35 -25.33 6.42 -5.61
CA ARG A 35 -26.22 7.10 -6.55
C ARG A 35 -25.56 8.37 -7.08
N LEU A 36 -25.47 8.49 -8.41
CA LEU A 36 -25.12 9.74 -9.10
C LEU A 36 -26.38 10.62 -9.18
N GLU A 37 -26.26 11.90 -8.83
CA GLU A 37 -27.37 12.86 -8.79
C GLU A 37 -27.27 13.94 -9.88
N GLY A 38 -26.08 14.14 -10.48
CA GLY A 38 -25.84 15.08 -11.56
C GLY A 38 -24.40 15.15 -12.00
N GLU A 39 -24.19 15.65 -13.21
CA GLU A 39 -22.85 15.88 -13.79
C GLU A 39 -22.77 17.32 -14.30
N TYR A 40 -21.61 17.94 -14.12
CA TYR A 40 -21.24 19.24 -14.69
C TYR A 40 -19.92 19.07 -15.45
N HIS A 41 -19.90 19.55 -16.69
CA HIS A 41 -18.70 19.49 -17.52
C HIS A 41 -18.62 20.71 -18.40
N THR A 42 -17.44 21.34 -18.50
CA THR A 42 -17.20 22.44 -19.42
C THR A 42 -15.72 22.55 -19.79
N LEU A 43 -15.46 22.81 -21.06
CA LEU A 43 -14.19 23.36 -21.50
C LEU A 43 -14.19 24.86 -21.27
N LEU A 44 -13.01 25.43 -21.03
CA LEU A 44 -12.82 26.87 -20.79
C LEU A 44 -11.75 27.43 -21.69
N ASN A 45 -12.01 28.65 -22.22
CA ASN A 45 -11.01 29.38 -22.96
C ASN A 45 -10.05 30.09 -21.99
N PRO A 46 -8.76 29.70 -21.95
CA PRO A 46 -7.78 30.30 -21.05
C PRO A 46 -7.34 31.71 -21.47
N GLY A 47 -7.71 32.18 -22.66
CA GLY A 47 -7.26 33.44 -23.23
C GLY A 47 -5.77 33.48 -23.58
N ARG A 48 -5.12 32.33 -23.64
CA ARG A 48 -3.71 32.13 -23.97
C ARG A 48 -3.51 30.77 -24.61
N SER A 49 -2.35 30.54 -25.22
CA SER A 49 -2.00 29.23 -25.78
C SER A 49 -1.74 28.21 -24.67
N ILE A 50 -2.19 26.97 -24.91
CA ILE A 50 -2.00 25.83 -24.00
C ILE A 50 -0.58 25.28 -24.23
N PRO A 51 0.26 25.13 -23.18
CA PRO A 51 1.60 24.57 -23.31
C PRO A 51 1.57 23.15 -23.88
N ARG A 52 2.55 22.81 -24.73
CA ARG A 52 2.60 21.53 -25.43
C ARG A 52 2.57 20.32 -24.48
N ASN A 53 3.28 20.39 -23.37
CA ASN A 53 3.27 19.33 -22.35
C ASN A 53 1.89 19.12 -21.71
N VAL A 54 1.07 20.16 -21.62
CA VAL A 54 -0.33 20.05 -21.15
C VAL A 54 -1.20 19.42 -22.23
N VAL A 55 -1.03 19.83 -23.51
CA VAL A 55 -1.73 19.19 -24.63
C VAL A 55 -1.38 17.70 -24.71
N ASP A 56 -0.12 17.34 -24.55
CA ASP A 56 0.35 15.95 -24.59
C ASP A 56 -0.24 15.12 -23.41
N LEU A 57 -0.49 15.76 -22.26
CA LEU A 57 -1.06 15.11 -21.07
C LEU A 57 -2.59 14.97 -21.16
N THR A 58 -3.29 16.06 -21.46
CA THR A 58 -4.76 16.16 -21.37
C THR A 58 -5.47 15.89 -22.70
N GLY A 59 -4.75 16.00 -23.80
CA GLY A 59 -5.32 15.99 -25.15
C GLY A 59 -6.09 17.26 -25.51
N ILE A 60 -6.15 18.27 -24.62
CA ILE A 60 -6.90 19.52 -24.87
C ILE A 60 -6.03 20.47 -25.68
N THR A 61 -6.51 20.82 -26.86
CA THR A 61 -5.81 21.72 -27.79
C THR A 61 -6.40 23.12 -27.80
N ASP A 62 -5.62 24.11 -28.27
CA ASP A 62 -6.10 25.49 -28.47
C ASP A 62 -7.36 25.56 -29.35
N ALA A 63 -7.45 24.68 -30.36
CA ALA A 63 -8.63 24.62 -31.24
C ALA A 63 -9.91 24.20 -30.52
N MET A 64 -9.79 23.29 -29.52
CA MET A 64 -10.94 22.80 -28.72
C MET A 64 -11.50 23.88 -27.80
N VAL A 65 -10.64 24.74 -27.25
CA VAL A 65 -11.03 25.79 -26.31
C VAL A 65 -11.26 27.15 -26.93
N ALA A 66 -10.94 27.32 -28.21
CA ALA A 66 -11.03 28.63 -28.92
C ALA A 66 -12.39 29.30 -28.83
N ARG A 67 -13.46 28.51 -28.90
CA ARG A 67 -14.87 28.95 -28.78
C ARG A 67 -15.53 28.62 -27.45
N ALA A 68 -14.78 28.06 -26.49
CA ALA A 68 -15.30 27.78 -25.19
C ALA A 68 -15.56 29.06 -24.38
N PRO A 69 -16.49 29.05 -23.43
CA PRO A 69 -16.73 30.19 -22.53
C PRO A 69 -15.49 30.48 -21.67
N ARG A 70 -15.44 31.66 -21.10
CA ARG A 70 -14.40 32.02 -20.14
C ARG A 70 -14.74 31.53 -18.74
N ALA A 71 -13.73 31.35 -17.90
CA ALA A 71 -13.91 30.92 -16.52
C ALA A 71 -14.91 31.83 -15.76
N ILE A 72 -14.84 33.15 -15.96
CA ILE A 72 -15.73 34.10 -15.29
C ILE A 72 -17.22 33.85 -15.57
N ASP A 73 -17.54 33.28 -16.73
CA ASP A 73 -18.92 33.00 -17.11
C ASP A 73 -19.42 31.68 -16.54
N LYS A 74 -18.51 30.71 -16.29
CA LYS A 74 -18.84 29.34 -15.89
C LYS A 74 -18.61 29.02 -14.40
N LEU A 75 -17.73 29.74 -13.73
CA LEU A 75 -17.51 29.55 -12.30
C LEU A 75 -18.76 29.77 -11.43
N PRO A 76 -19.65 30.76 -11.70
CA PRO A 76 -20.91 30.89 -10.96
C PRO A 76 -21.86 29.71 -11.16
N GLU A 77 -21.89 29.11 -12.36
CA GLU A 77 -22.70 27.91 -12.63
C GLU A 77 -22.16 26.70 -11.83
N LEU A 78 -20.82 26.54 -11.78
CA LEU A 78 -20.18 25.51 -10.96
C LEU A 78 -20.49 25.73 -9.48
N GLU A 79 -20.37 26.96 -8.98
CA GLU A 79 -20.68 27.28 -7.58
C GLU A 79 -22.13 26.93 -7.24
N ALA A 80 -23.08 27.25 -8.10
CA ALA A 80 -24.48 26.86 -7.95
C ALA A 80 -24.68 25.33 -8.03
N PHE A 81 -23.91 24.65 -8.88
CA PHE A 81 -23.94 23.18 -8.96
C PHE A 81 -23.39 22.52 -7.70
N VAL A 82 -22.30 23.02 -7.13
CA VAL A 82 -21.69 22.46 -5.91
C VAL A 82 -22.48 22.86 -4.67
N GLY A 83 -22.92 24.10 -4.57
CA GLY A 83 -23.57 24.63 -3.37
C GLY A 83 -22.67 24.55 -2.14
N ASP A 84 -23.26 24.14 -1.01
CA ASP A 84 -22.53 23.96 0.26
C ASP A 84 -22.00 22.54 0.46
N ASP A 85 -22.17 21.64 -0.53
CA ASP A 85 -21.75 20.24 -0.41
C ASP A 85 -20.22 20.12 -0.31
N PRO A 86 -19.69 19.14 0.45
CA PRO A 86 -18.26 18.85 0.49
C PRO A 86 -17.71 18.44 -0.89
N VAL A 87 -16.50 18.91 -1.18
CA VAL A 87 -15.81 18.64 -2.47
C VAL A 87 -14.82 17.51 -2.31
N VAL A 88 -15.01 16.46 -3.11
CA VAL A 88 -14.14 15.30 -3.16
C VAL A 88 -13.20 15.41 -4.36
N GLY A 89 -11.91 15.16 -4.18
CA GLY A 89 -10.94 15.10 -5.28
C GLY A 89 -9.75 14.21 -4.95
N HIS A 90 -8.82 14.12 -5.87
CA HIS A 90 -7.53 13.46 -5.64
C HIS A 90 -6.42 14.50 -5.64
N ASN A 91 -5.88 14.83 -4.47
CA ASN A 91 -5.13 16.06 -4.20
C ASN A 91 -5.99 17.31 -4.38
N VAL A 92 -7.21 17.26 -3.93
CA VAL A 92 -8.28 18.26 -4.13
C VAL A 92 -7.88 19.70 -3.77
N ARG A 93 -6.87 19.87 -2.94
CA ARG A 93 -6.37 21.22 -2.59
C ARG A 93 -5.75 21.95 -3.79
N PHE A 94 -5.23 21.21 -4.77
CA PHE A 94 -4.77 21.77 -6.02
C PHE A 94 -5.95 22.40 -6.78
N ASP A 95 -7.00 21.64 -7.03
CA ASP A 95 -8.19 22.09 -7.77
C ASP A 95 -8.85 23.28 -7.07
N LEU A 96 -9.08 23.14 -5.77
CA LEU A 96 -9.65 24.20 -4.96
C LEU A 96 -8.79 25.47 -4.93
N SER A 97 -7.47 25.37 -5.09
CA SER A 97 -6.61 26.55 -5.14
C SER A 97 -6.90 27.46 -6.33
N PHE A 98 -7.16 26.88 -7.51
CA PHE A 98 -7.56 27.61 -8.72
C PHE A 98 -8.96 28.20 -8.60
N LEU A 99 -9.91 27.43 -8.07
CA LEU A 99 -11.30 27.87 -7.91
C LEU A 99 -11.43 28.99 -6.86
N ARG A 100 -10.64 28.93 -5.81
CA ARG A 100 -10.58 29.98 -4.78
C ARG A 100 -9.98 31.28 -5.28
N VAL A 101 -9.06 31.25 -6.24
CA VAL A 101 -8.61 32.45 -6.96
C VAL A 101 -9.78 33.05 -7.74
N GLY A 102 -10.62 32.22 -8.35
CA GLY A 102 -11.89 32.61 -8.98
C GLY A 102 -12.99 33.04 -7.98
N LYS A 103 -12.69 33.03 -6.68
CA LYS A 103 -13.56 33.44 -5.56
C LYS A 103 -14.76 32.53 -5.31
N ILE A 104 -14.76 31.30 -5.80
CA ILE A 104 -15.79 30.29 -5.54
C ILE A 104 -15.31 29.19 -4.62
N LEU A 105 -16.21 28.39 -4.07
CA LEU A 105 -15.97 27.21 -3.22
C LEU A 105 -15.01 27.49 -2.05
N ARG A 106 -15.12 28.67 -1.44
CA ARG A 106 -14.18 29.12 -0.41
C ARG A 106 -14.29 28.36 0.90
N TYR A 107 -15.50 27.91 1.22
CA TYR A 107 -15.86 27.35 2.52
C TYR A 107 -16.25 25.86 2.44
N ASN A 108 -16.33 25.29 1.23
CA ASN A 108 -16.63 23.88 1.07
C ASN A 108 -15.56 23.01 1.73
N GLU A 109 -16.00 22.01 2.48
CA GLU A 109 -15.13 21.04 3.08
C GLU A 109 -14.39 20.25 1.99
N ALA A 110 -13.08 20.12 2.13
CA ALA A 110 -12.23 19.41 1.18
C ALA A 110 -12.06 17.97 1.63
N VAL A 111 -12.47 17.02 0.79
CA VAL A 111 -12.31 15.58 1.01
C VAL A 111 -11.31 15.03 -0.01
N ASP A 112 -10.19 14.49 0.46
CA ASP A 112 -9.08 14.10 -0.41
C ASP A 112 -8.88 12.60 -0.41
N THR A 113 -9.02 11.97 -1.59
CA THR A 113 -8.86 10.53 -1.74
C THR A 113 -7.41 10.06 -1.54
N TYR A 114 -6.41 10.95 -1.67
CA TYR A 114 -5.00 10.59 -1.42
C TYR A 114 -4.73 10.21 0.05
N PRO A 115 -4.97 11.07 1.06
CA PRO A 115 -4.79 10.70 2.46
C PRO A 115 -5.72 9.57 2.90
N ILE A 116 -6.96 9.51 2.39
CA ILE A 116 -7.88 8.42 2.66
C ILE A 116 -7.28 7.08 2.19
N ALA A 117 -6.82 7.01 0.93
CA ALA A 117 -6.19 5.83 0.38
C ALA A 117 -4.90 5.45 1.13
N SER A 118 -4.08 6.46 1.49
CA SER A 118 -2.86 6.22 2.28
C SER A 118 -3.16 5.56 3.63
N ALA A 119 -4.26 5.95 4.28
CA ALA A 119 -4.68 5.36 5.55
C ALA A 119 -5.27 3.95 5.37
N LEU A 120 -6.14 3.75 4.37
CA LEU A 120 -6.93 2.51 4.20
C LEU A 120 -6.23 1.42 3.37
N LEU A 121 -5.17 1.76 2.66
CA LEU A 121 -4.35 0.85 1.85
C LEU A 121 -2.88 0.93 2.31
N PRO A 122 -2.56 0.54 3.55
CA PRO A 122 -1.25 0.79 4.15
C PRO A 122 -0.08 0.15 3.40
N THR A 123 -0.32 -0.91 2.66
CA THR A 123 0.69 -1.66 1.88
C THR A 123 0.78 -1.25 0.41
N ALA A 124 -0.03 -0.27 -0.03
CA ALA A 124 0.04 0.22 -1.41
C ALA A 124 1.37 0.94 -1.68
N THR A 125 1.95 0.67 -2.85
CA THR A 125 3.24 1.24 -3.25
C THR A 125 3.13 2.62 -3.89
N ARG A 126 1.97 2.94 -4.44
CA ARG A 126 1.68 4.22 -5.12
C ARG A 126 0.25 4.65 -4.83
N TYR A 127 0.06 5.96 -4.65
CA TYR A 127 -1.22 6.56 -4.30
C TYR A 127 -1.73 7.59 -5.33
N ASN A 128 -1.15 7.67 -6.54
CA ASN A 128 -1.77 8.46 -7.61
C ASN A 128 -3.07 7.80 -8.10
N LEU A 129 -3.99 8.60 -8.63
CA LEU A 129 -5.35 8.17 -8.99
C LEU A 129 -5.36 6.92 -9.88
N GLY A 130 -4.54 6.91 -10.94
CA GLY A 130 -4.46 5.77 -11.85
C GLY A 130 -3.88 4.49 -11.21
N ALA A 131 -2.93 4.59 -10.28
CA ALA A 131 -2.40 3.44 -9.56
C ALA A 131 -3.43 2.89 -8.58
N LEU A 132 -4.15 3.76 -7.87
CA LEU A 132 -5.23 3.38 -6.97
C LEU A 132 -6.37 2.69 -7.72
N ALA A 133 -6.81 3.25 -8.84
CA ALA A 133 -7.86 2.66 -9.66
C ALA A 133 -7.49 1.23 -10.10
N ARG A 134 -6.28 1.01 -10.62
CA ARG A 134 -5.79 -0.33 -10.98
C ARG A 134 -5.76 -1.28 -9.80
N GLN A 135 -5.27 -0.84 -8.65
CA GLN A 135 -5.21 -1.67 -7.44
C GLN A 135 -6.60 -2.03 -6.90
N LEU A 136 -7.57 -1.15 -7.09
CA LEU A 136 -8.95 -1.34 -6.66
C LEU A 136 -9.83 -2.03 -7.71
N GLY A 137 -9.29 -2.37 -8.88
CA GLY A 137 -10.04 -3.01 -9.98
C GLY A 137 -11.00 -2.06 -10.71
N ILE A 138 -10.76 -0.75 -10.63
CA ILE A 138 -11.58 0.29 -11.29
C ILE A 138 -11.06 0.50 -12.70
N VAL A 139 -11.96 0.49 -13.68
CA VAL A 139 -11.63 0.72 -15.09
C VAL A 139 -11.19 2.17 -15.29
N LEU A 140 -10.02 2.35 -15.92
CA LEU A 140 -9.48 3.65 -16.26
C LEU A 140 -9.89 4.04 -17.68
N PRO A 141 -10.30 5.31 -17.90
CA PRO A 141 -10.47 5.85 -19.25
C PRO A 141 -9.12 5.93 -19.97
N ALA A 142 -9.18 6.04 -21.30
CA ALA A 142 -7.97 6.09 -22.13
C ALA A 142 -7.30 7.49 -22.14
N THR A 143 -8.00 8.51 -21.68
CA THR A 143 -7.58 9.93 -21.72
C THR A 143 -7.64 10.56 -20.33
N HIS A 144 -6.73 11.48 -20.07
CA HIS A 144 -6.80 12.37 -18.91
C HIS A 144 -7.76 13.53 -19.24
N ARG A 145 -9.00 13.42 -18.79
CA ARG A 145 -10.06 14.41 -18.97
C ARG A 145 -10.76 14.61 -17.64
N ALA A 146 -10.99 15.86 -17.28
CA ALA A 146 -11.50 16.21 -15.96
C ALA A 146 -12.77 15.44 -15.56
N LEU A 147 -13.75 15.26 -16.46
CA LEU A 147 -14.97 14.50 -16.12
C LEU A 147 -14.69 13.00 -15.95
N ASP A 148 -13.79 12.43 -16.75
CA ASP A 148 -13.43 11.02 -16.66
C ASP A 148 -12.63 10.73 -15.38
N ASP A 149 -11.67 11.61 -15.03
CA ASP A 149 -10.91 11.50 -13.78
C ASP A 149 -11.81 11.73 -12.56
N THR A 150 -12.83 12.60 -12.68
CA THR A 150 -13.88 12.75 -11.66
C THR A 150 -14.68 11.45 -11.46
N ARG A 151 -15.06 10.72 -12.53
CA ARG A 151 -15.75 9.41 -12.42
C ARG A 151 -14.88 8.39 -11.70
N VAL A 152 -13.58 8.34 -12.03
CA VAL A 152 -12.62 7.47 -11.34
C VAL A 152 -12.51 7.86 -9.87
N THR A 153 -12.46 9.15 -9.57
CA THR A 153 -12.40 9.67 -8.18
C THR A 153 -13.64 9.27 -7.37
N VAL A 154 -14.85 9.34 -7.95
CA VAL A 154 -16.09 8.84 -7.29
C VAL A 154 -15.95 7.35 -6.97
N ALA A 155 -15.56 6.52 -7.95
CA ALA A 155 -15.43 5.07 -7.75
C ALA A 155 -14.35 4.71 -6.71
N VAL A 156 -13.23 5.44 -6.71
CA VAL A 156 -12.17 5.30 -5.71
C VAL A 156 -12.70 5.67 -4.32
N TYR A 157 -13.38 6.82 -4.18
CA TYR A 157 -13.97 7.25 -2.91
C TYR A 157 -14.97 6.23 -2.35
N GLN A 158 -15.91 5.75 -3.20
CA GLN A 158 -16.91 4.74 -2.82
C GLN A 158 -16.24 3.46 -2.33
N THR A 159 -15.22 2.97 -3.05
CA THR A 159 -14.46 1.77 -2.67
C THR A 159 -13.70 1.97 -1.35
N LEU A 160 -13.08 3.14 -1.15
CA LEU A 160 -12.39 3.47 0.10
C LEU A 160 -13.38 3.59 1.26
N TYR A 161 -14.57 4.15 1.04
CA TYR A 161 -15.62 4.20 2.05
C TYR A 161 -16.05 2.78 2.51
N GLN A 162 -16.24 1.85 1.58
CA GLN A 162 -16.53 0.45 1.92
C GLN A 162 -15.40 -0.19 2.74
N ARG A 163 -14.14 0.11 2.43
CA ARG A 163 -13.00 -0.34 3.23
C ARG A 163 -12.98 0.26 4.63
N ALA A 164 -13.35 1.52 4.78
CA ALA A 164 -13.49 2.14 6.09
C ALA A 164 -14.60 1.48 6.93
N LEU A 165 -15.74 1.16 6.32
CA LEU A 165 -16.83 0.41 6.97
C LEU A 165 -16.40 -0.99 7.42
N ALA A 166 -15.45 -1.62 6.73
CA ALA A 166 -14.92 -2.93 7.10
C ALA A 166 -13.94 -2.88 8.28
N LEU A 167 -13.44 -1.70 8.66
CA LEU A 167 -12.55 -1.57 9.81
C LEU A 167 -13.27 -1.94 11.12
N PRO A 168 -12.52 -2.47 12.12
CA PRO A 168 -13.04 -2.64 13.46
C PRO A 168 -13.53 -1.30 14.04
N LEU A 169 -14.68 -1.31 14.70
CA LEU A 169 -15.29 -0.10 15.26
C LEU A 169 -14.33 0.65 16.20
N LYS A 170 -13.56 -0.08 16.99
CA LYS A 170 -12.55 0.50 17.89
C LYS A 170 -11.51 1.32 17.12
N THR A 171 -11.04 0.81 15.98
CA THR A 171 -10.06 1.50 15.13
C THR A 171 -10.67 2.75 14.49
N LEU A 172 -11.91 2.66 13.98
CA LEU A 172 -12.62 3.83 13.46
C LEU A 172 -12.80 4.91 14.54
N ALA A 173 -13.27 4.51 15.73
CA ALA A 173 -13.47 5.42 16.84
C ALA A 173 -12.15 6.09 17.30
N GLU A 174 -11.06 5.34 17.28
CA GLU A 174 -9.72 5.87 17.61
C GLU A 174 -9.26 6.90 16.57
N ILE A 175 -9.38 6.59 15.27
CA ILE A 175 -9.02 7.53 14.18
C ILE A 175 -9.85 8.82 14.30
N VAL A 176 -11.19 8.70 14.44
CA VAL A 176 -12.08 9.88 14.58
C VAL A 176 -11.77 10.69 15.83
N ASN A 177 -11.41 10.05 16.93
CA ASN A 177 -11.02 10.77 18.13
C ASN A 177 -9.69 11.53 17.97
N LEU A 178 -8.73 10.94 17.25
CA LEU A 178 -7.40 11.53 17.05
C LEU A 178 -7.40 12.69 16.05
N GLN A 179 -8.34 12.72 15.11
CA GLN A 179 -8.40 13.74 14.06
C GLN A 179 -9.12 15.04 14.45
N GLN A 180 -9.72 15.16 15.66
CA GLN A 180 -10.63 16.24 16.03
C GLN A 180 -10.08 17.65 15.80
N ASP A 181 -8.75 17.83 16.00
CA ASP A 181 -8.11 19.14 15.91
C ASP A 181 -7.28 19.31 14.61
N VAL A 182 -7.42 18.37 13.65
CA VAL A 182 -6.60 18.36 12.43
C VAL A 182 -7.45 18.12 11.20
N ASP A 183 -7.50 19.12 10.30
CA ASP A 183 -8.00 18.92 8.94
C ASP A 183 -6.93 18.26 8.09
N TRP A 184 -7.12 16.98 7.77
CA TRP A 184 -6.22 16.18 6.95
C TRP A 184 -6.85 15.66 5.66
N GLY A 185 -8.07 16.15 5.35
CA GLY A 185 -8.79 15.83 4.13
C GLY A 185 -9.50 14.47 4.14
N ALA A 186 -9.47 13.73 5.24
CA ALA A 186 -10.16 12.44 5.35
C ALA A 186 -11.18 12.41 6.50
N ASN A 187 -11.33 13.53 7.22
CA ASN A 187 -12.17 13.64 8.41
C ASN A 187 -13.58 13.14 8.16
N LEU A 188 -14.23 13.68 7.14
CA LEU A 188 -15.62 13.37 6.81
C LEU A 188 -15.85 11.88 6.54
N LEU A 189 -14.95 11.24 5.78
CA LEU A 189 -15.11 9.82 5.44
C LEU A 189 -15.07 8.93 6.68
N PHE A 190 -14.11 9.15 7.60
CA PHE A 190 -14.00 8.34 8.81
C PHE A 190 -15.15 8.61 9.80
N GLU A 191 -15.61 9.85 9.91
CA GLU A 191 -16.76 10.21 10.72
C GLU A 191 -18.06 9.56 10.21
N GLU A 192 -18.32 9.63 8.90
CA GLU A 192 -19.49 9.00 8.31
C GLU A 192 -19.43 7.47 8.43
N ALA A 193 -18.25 6.85 8.24
CA ALA A 193 -18.06 5.43 8.44
C ALA A 193 -18.34 5.02 9.91
N LEU A 194 -17.84 5.81 10.88
CA LEU A 194 -18.10 5.56 12.30
C LEU A 194 -19.59 5.72 12.64
N ARG A 195 -20.24 6.78 12.13
CA ARG A 195 -21.69 7.01 12.32
C ARG A 195 -22.51 5.86 11.74
N ALA A 196 -22.17 5.38 10.53
CA ALA A 196 -22.88 4.28 9.88
C ALA A 196 -22.74 2.98 10.69
N ARG A 197 -21.53 2.61 11.10
CA ARG A 197 -21.24 1.40 11.89
C ARG A 197 -21.90 1.46 13.28
N SER A 198 -21.89 2.61 13.93
CA SER A 198 -22.54 2.79 15.23
C SER A 198 -24.06 2.59 15.15
N ARG A 199 -24.71 3.04 14.06
CA ARG A 199 -26.14 2.80 13.81
C ARG A 199 -26.46 1.33 13.56
N GLU A 200 -25.64 0.62 12.80
CA GLU A 200 -25.78 -0.81 12.56
C GLU A 200 -25.74 -1.61 13.87
N LEU A 201 -24.80 -1.28 14.76
CA LEU A 201 -24.73 -1.89 16.09
C LEU A 201 -25.94 -1.57 16.94
N ALA A 202 -26.38 -0.32 16.99
CA ALA A 202 -27.57 0.08 17.75
C ALA A 202 -28.87 -0.59 17.25
N SER A 203 -28.92 -0.96 15.96
CA SER A 203 -30.04 -1.69 15.35
C SER A 203 -29.95 -3.21 15.51
N GLY A 204 -28.91 -3.75 16.17
CA GLY A 204 -28.70 -5.18 16.37
C GLY A 204 -28.32 -5.96 15.09
N ARG A 205 -27.98 -5.27 14.00
CA ARG A 205 -27.66 -5.88 12.71
C ARG A 205 -26.20 -6.29 12.54
N ALA A 206 -25.30 -5.84 13.43
CA ALA A 206 -23.87 -6.19 13.35
C ALA A 206 -23.43 -6.84 14.66
N ALA A 207 -22.67 -7.92 14.55
CA ALA A 207 -21.92 -8.45 15.68
C ALA A 207 -20.71 -7.53 15.97
N PRO A 208 -20.36 -7.27 17.25
CA PRO A 208 -19.13 -6.55 17.56
C PRO A 208 -17.95 -7.37 17.06
N GLY A 209 -17.23 -6.86 16.08
CA GLY A 209 -15.97 -7.43 15.63
C GLY A 209 -14.95 -7.28 16.76
N SER A 210 -14.74 -8.32 17.55
CA SER A 210 -13.65 -8.37 18.52
C SER A 210 -12.37 -8.71 17.79
N ILE A 211 -11.42 -7.76 17.71
CA ILE A 211 -10.03 -8.13 17.50
C ILE A 211 -9.56 -8.70 18.85
N SER A 212 -9.59 -10.00 18.98
CA SER A 212 -8.85 -10.69 20.02
C SER A 212 -7.39 -10.70 19.59
N LEU A 213 -6.58 -9.88 20.24
CA LEU A 213 -5.14 -10.10 20.27
C LEU A 213 -4.93 -11.32 21.19
N GLU A 214 -5.28 -12.52 20.68
CA GLU A 214 -4.89 -13.74 21.33
C GLU A 214 -3.37 -13.71 21.50
N PRO A 215 -2.84 -13.89 22.73
CA PRO A 215 -1.42 -14.03 22.91
C PRO A 215 -0.97 -15.24 22.06
N ARG A 216 -0.15 -14.97 21.03
CA ARG A 216 0.43 -16.05 20.24
C ARG A 216 1.10 -17.01 21.20
N THR A 217 0.64 -18.25 21.26
CA THR A 217 1.36 -19.33 21.90
C THR A 217 2.71 -19.44 21.21
N LEU A 218 3.76 -19.04 21.92
CA LEU A 218 5.11 -19.17 21.39
C LEU A 218 5.37 -20.65 21.10
N PRO A 219 5.86 -21.00 19.91
CA PRO A 219 6.22 -22.37 19.61
C PRO A 219 7.28 -22.83 20.62
N ARG A 220 7.23 -24.12 21.00
CA ARG A 220 8.24 -24.70 21.89
C ARG A 220 9.64 -24.38 21.34
N GLY A 221 10.55 -23.98 22.22
CA GLY A 221 11.95 -23.75 21.88
C GLY A 221 12.57 -24.98 21.24
N LEU A 222 13.58 -24.76 20.40
CA LEU A 222 14.42 -25.84 19.88
C LEU A 222 15.14 -26.48 21.06
N VAL A 223 15.23 -27.80 21.05
CA VAL A 223 16.04 -28.58 21.99
C VAL A 223 17.19 -29.18 21.20
N PRO A 224 18.40 -28.58 21.29
CA PRO A 224 19.57 -29.13 20.64
C PRO A 224 19.89 -30.55 21.11
N VAL A 225 20.34 -31.41 20.21
CA VAL A 225 20.89 -32.71 20.58
C VAL A 225 22.20 -32.52 21.33
N ALA A 226 22.53 -33.40 22.27
CA ALA A 226 23.73 -33.29 23.11
C ALA A 226 25.01 -33.41 22.28
N GLU A 227 25.03 -34.36 21.34
CA GLU A 227 26.10 -34.55 20.41
C GLU A 227 25.59 -34.38 18.99
N PRO A 228 25.98 -33.31 18.29
CA PRO A 228 25.57 -33.08 16.91
C PRO A 228 26.02 -34.16 15.98
N THR A 229 25.13 -34.68 15.14
CA THR A 229 25.45 -35.65 14.12
C THR A 229 26.02 -34.93 12.89
N PRO A 230 27.16 -35.33 12.35
CA PRO A 230 27.74 -34.79 11.11
C PRO A 230 26.78 -34.93 9.93
N LEU A 231 26.91 -33.99 8.97
CA LEU A 231 26.16 -34.04 7.71
C LEU A 231 26.82 -35.01 6.74
N ASP A 232 26.02 -35.77 6.00
CA ASP A 232 26.47 -36.51 4.83
C ASP A 232 26.55 -35.55 3.63
N ASP A 233 27.76 -35.04 3.35
CA ASP A 233 27.99 -34.05 2.30
C ASP A 233 27.80 -34.62 0.90
N GLU A 234 28.00 -35.95 0.69
CA GLU A 234 27.74 -36.62 -0.57
C GLU A 234 26.24 -36.76 -0.83
N ALA A 235 25.48 -37.22 0.17
CA ALA A 235 24.04 -37.31 0.06
C ALA A 235 23.38 -35.94 -0.22
N LEU A 236 23.88 -34.87 0.43
CA LEU A 236 23.41 -33.51 0.16
C LEU A 236 23.78 -33.00 -1.23
N ALA A 237 24.98 -33.36 -1.74
CA ALA A 237 25.44 -33.02 -3.08
C ALA A 237 24.53 -33.59 -4.17
N HIS A 238 24.07 -34.83 -4.01
CA HIS A 238 23.14 -35.48 -4.95
C HIS A 238 21.84 -34.71 -5.18
N LEU A 239 21.40 -33.90 -4.23
CA LEU A 239 20.21 -33.04 -4.42
C LEU A 239 20.41 -32.01 -5.54
N LEU A 240 21.68 -31.55 -5.74
CA LEU A 240 22.04 -30.55 -6.74
C LEU A 240 22.63 -31.18 -8.03
N GLU A 241 22.77 -32.46 -8.09
CA GLU A 241 23.30 -33.16 -9.29
C GLU A 241 22.21 -33.40 -10.34
N PRO A 242 22.57 -33.70 -11.60
CA PRO A 242 21.62 -34.06 -12.63
C PRO A 242 20.73 -35.24 -12.17
N GLY A 243 19.40 -35.06 -12.26
CA GLY A 243 18.42 -36.03 -11.76
C GLY A 243 18.10 -35.92 -10.26
N GLY A 244 18.80 -35.09 -9.51
CA GLY A 244 18.53 -34.81 -8.13
C GLY A 244 17.22 -33.98 -7.91
N ALA A 245 16.84 -33.77 -6.63
CA ALA A 245 15.59 -33.15 -6.28
C ALA A 245 15.43 -31.73 -6.86
N PHE A 246 16.51 -30.96 -6.94
CA PHE A 246 16.45 -29.62 -7.55
C PHE A 246 16.30 -29.69 -9.08
N ALA A 247 16.94 -30.62 -9.75
CA ALA A 247 16.77 -30.82 -11.18
C ALA A 247 15.36 -31.27 -11.55
N GLN A 248 14.71 -32.07 -10.71
CA GLN A 248 13.31 -32.47 -10.90
C GLN A 248 12.31 -31.34 -10.65
N ARG A 249 12.65 -30.38 -9.77
CA ARG A 249 11.76 -29.28 -9.38
C ARG A 249 11.81 -28.10 -10.34
N PHE A 250 12.95 -27.77 -10.91
CA PHE A 250 13.14 -26.60 -11.76
C PHE A 250 13.28 -26.98 -13.24
N ALA A 251 12.32 -26.55 -14.07
CA ALA A 251 12.27 -26.88 -15.49
C ALA A 251 13.53 -26.46 -16.27
N ASN A 252 14.19 -25.38 -15.84
CA ASN A 252 15.43 -24.87 -16.44
C ASN A 252 16.63 -25.04 -15.48
N TYR A 253 16.73 -26.20 -14.84
CA TYR A 253 17.83 -26.46 -13.92
C TYR A 253 19.15 -26.60 -14.67
N GLU A 254 20.14 -25.84 -14.29
CA GLU A 254 21.50 -25.90 -14.79
C GLU A 254 22.42 -26.42 -13.70
N PHE A 255 23.06 -27.57 -13.96
CA PHE A 255 24.03 -28.14 -13.05
C PHE A 255 25.32 -27.32 -13.02
N ARG A 256 25.78 -26.99 -11.82
CA ARG A 256 27.01 -26.19 -11.59
C ARG A 256 27.91 -26.87 -10.59
N PRO A 257 29.04 -27.42 -11.05
CA PRO A 257 30.00 -28.11 -10.18
C PRO A 257 30.52 -27.24 -9.02
N GLU A 258 30.63 -25.92 -9.25
CA GLU A 258 31.07 -24.95 -8.24
C GLU A 258 30.08 -24.87 -7.09
N GLN A 259 28.75 -24.96 -7.38
CA GLN A 259 27.68 -24.96 -6.37
C GLN A 259 27.80 -26.20 -5.47
N VAL A 260 28.05 -27.38 -6.05
CA VAL A 260 28.26 -28.64 -5.31
C VAL A 260 29.50 -28.56 -4.44
N ARG A 261 30.61 -28.05 -4.99
CA ARG A 261 31.85 -27.85 -4.20
C ARG A 261 31.61 -26.93 -2.99
N MET A 262 30.91 -25.85 -3.20
CA MET A 262 30.54 -24.91 -2.12
C MET A 262 29.68 -25.61 -1.08
N LEU A 263 28.63 -26.37 -1.50
CA LEU A 263 27.73 -27.09 -0.58
C LEU A 263 28.55 -28.05 0.30
N LYS A 264 29.42 -28.85 -0.27
CA LYS A 264 30.26 -29.79 0.48
C LYS A 264 31.18 -29.06 1.48
N ALA A 265 31.77 -27.95 1.08
CA ALA A 265 32.62 -27.16 1.98
C ALA A 265 31.82 -26.60 3.17
N VAL A 266 30.60 -26.12 2.94
CA VAL A 266 29.70 -25.64 4.02
C VAL A 266 29.27 -26.79 4.92
N ALA A 267 28.89 -27.96 4.36
CA ALA A 267 28.46 -29.12 5.13
C ALA A 267 29.58 -29.63 6.07
N ARG A 268 30.82 -29.70 5.56
CA ARG A 268 32.01 -30.05 6.35
C ARG A 268 32.30 -29.04 7.44
N ALA A 269 32.17 -27.73 7.15
CA ALA A 269 32.39 -26.68 8.14
C ALA A 269 31.39 -26.81 9.30
N PHE A 270 30.11 -27.12 9.04
CA PHE A 270 29.13 -27.42 10.09
C PHE A 270 29.52 -28.67 10.89
N SER A 271 29.87 -29.77 10.20
CA SER A 271 30.16 -31.05 10.83
C SER A 271 31.41 -31.00 11.70
N GLU A 272 32.44 -30.26 11.30
CA GLU A 272 33.70 -30.12 11.99
C GLU A 272 33.76 -28.95 12.98
N GLY A 273 32.72 -28.12 13.04
CA GLY A 273 32.70 -26.91 13.87
C GLY A 273 33.77 -25.88 13.47
N LYS A 274 34.10 -25.80 12.18
CA LYS A 274 35.15 -24.94 11.66
C LYS A 274 34.61 -23.72 10.93
N HIS A 275 35.43 -22.67 10.89
CA HIS A 275 35.15 -21.51 10.03
C HIS A 275 35.53 -21.85 8.58
N ALA A 276 34.70 -21.41 7.63
CA ALA A 276 34.96 -21.46 6.21
C ALA A 276 34.80 -20.09 5.57
N MET A 277 35.74 -19.74 4.68
CA MET A 277 35.64 -18.56 3.83
C MET A 277 35.56 -19.05 2.38
N ILE A 278 34.46 -18.71 1.69
CA ILE A 278 34.18 -19.24 0.37
C ILE A 278 33.85 -18.07 -0.56
N GLU A 279 34.63 -17.91 -1.61
CA GLU A 279 34.39 -16.98 -2.69
C GLU A 279 33.77 -17.72 -3.88
N ALA A 280 32.65 -17.18 -4.39
CA ALA A 280 31.95 -17.68 -5.56
C ALA A 280 31.37 -16.55 -6.39
N GLY A 281 31.49 -16.61 -7.70
CA GLY A 281 30.99 -15.61 -8.64
C GLY A 281 29.46 -15.41 -8.59
N THR A 282 28.98 -14.36 -9.23
CA THR A 282 27.55 -14.17 -9.42
C THR A 282 26.95 -15.27 -10.30
N GLY A 283 25.73 -15.71 -10.00
CA GLY A 283 25.06 -16.75 -10.78
C GLY A 283 25.41 -18.20 -10.43
N THR A 284 26.38 -18.48 -9.54
CA THR A 284 26.75 -19.84 -9.14
C THR A 284 25.73 -20.60 -8.29
N GLY A 285 24.59 -19.97 -7.93
CA GLY A 285 23.57 -20.60 -7.09
C GLY A 285 23.95 -20.69 -5.61
N LYS A 286 24.73 -19.72 -5.11
CA LYS A 286 25.22 -19.66 -3.71
C LYS A 286 24.14 -19.91 -2.65
N SER A 287 22.93 -19.39 -2.87
CA SER A 287 21.84 -19.52 -1.89
C SER A 287 21.55 -20.98 -1.54
N PHE A 288 21.36 -21.83 -2.52
CA PHE A 288 21.12 -23.26 -2.27
C PHE A 288 22.34 -23.97 -1.71
N ALA A 289 23.56 -23.59 -2.15
CA ALA A 289 24.78 -24.19 -1.68
C ALA A 289 25.03 -24.03 -0.17
N TYR A 290 24.54 -22.95 0.47
CA TYR A 290 24.64 -22.82 1.91
C TYR A 290 23.31 -23.12 2.63
N LEU A 291 22.13 -22.91 2.01
CA LEU A 291 20.85 -23.17 2.65
C LEU A 291 20.57 -24.66 2.84
N VAL A 292 20.96 -25.51 1.88
CA VAL A 292 20.75 -26.95 1.96
C VAL A 292 21.44 -27.56 3.19
N PRO A 293 22.76 -27.39 3.38
CA PRO A 293 23.41 -27.91 4.59
C PRO A 293 22.95 -27.19 5.86
N ALA A 294 22.64 -25.89 5.81
CA ALA A 294 22.13 -25.16 6.98
C ALA A 294 20.77 -25.68 7.44
N ALA A 295 19.85 -25.94 6.52
CA ALA A 295 18.52 -26.47 6.81
C ALA A 295 18.60 -27.90 7.37
N GLN A 296 19.40 -28.76 6.73
CA GLN A 296 19.61 -30.12 7.20
C GLN A 296 20.24 -30.14 8.60
N TRP A 297 21.26 -29.33 8.83
CA TRP A 297 21.87 -29.19 10.15
C TRP A 297 20.90 -28.75 11.23
N ALA A 298 20.09 -27.72 10.91
CA ALA A 298 19.14 -27.17 11.86
C ALA A 298 18.09 -28.20 12.30
N VAL A 299 17.55 -28.97 11.35
CA VAL A 299 16.51 -29.97 11.63
C VAL A 299 17.10 -31.21 12.31
N GLN A 300 18.19 -31.74 11.75
CA GLN A 300 18.84 -32.97 12.24
C GLN A 300 19.37 -32.83 13.68
N ASN A 301 19.94 -31.66 13.99
CA ASN A 301 20.60 -31.41 15.28
C ASN A 301 19.75 -30.56 16.25
N GLY A 302 18.54 -30.14 15.86
CA GLY A 302 17.70 -29.25 16.67
C GLY A 302 18.35 -27.90 16.97
N GLN A 303 19.29 -27.46 16.14
CA GLN A 303 20.06 -26.24 16.36
C GLN A 303 19.56 -25.09 15.47
N ARG A 304 19.72 -23.85 15.98
CA ARG A 304 19.40 -22.66 15.21
C ARG A 304 20.57 -22.28 14.30
N VAL A 305 20.27 -22.10 13.02
CA VAL A 305 21.23 -21.51 12.06
C VAL A 305 20.80 -20.10 11.72
N VAL A 306 21.74 -19.16 11.70
CA VAL A 306 21.51 -17.76 11.34
C VAL A 306 22.16 -17.49 9.99
N VAL A 307 21.34 -17.03 9.04
CA VAL A 307 21.81 -16.57 7.72
C VAL A 307 21.72 -15.05 7.68
N SER A 308 22.86 -14.38 7.55
CA SER A 308 22.93 -12.92 7.44
C SER A 308 23.13 -12.50 5.99
N THR A 309 22.35 -11.51 5.55
CA THR A 309 22.41 -10.95 4.20
C THR A 309 22.47 -9.43 4.23
N ASN A 310 23.00 -8.82 3.18
CA ASN A 310 23.23 -7.38 3.13
C ASN A 310 21.97 -6.57 2.74
N THR A 311 20.96 -7.17 2.11
CA THR A 311 19.80 -6.43 1.62
C THR A 311 18.47 -7.06 2.07
N ILE A 312 17.46 -6.22 2.32
CA ILE A 312 16.10 -6.66 2.66
C ILE A 312 15.49 -7.49 1.53
N ASN A 313 15.75 -7.12 0.26
CA ASN A 313 15.25 -7.88 -0.89
C ASN A 313 15.79 -9.33 -0.91
N LEU A 314 17.05 -9.51 -0.56
CA LEU A 314 17.63 -10.86 -0.48
C LEU A 314 17.07 -11.63 0.71
N GLN A 315 16.81 -10.98 1.85
CA GLN A 315 16.13 -11.60 3.00
C GLN A 315 14.74 -12.11 2.61
N GLU A 316 13.95 -11.29 1.94
CA GLU A 316 12.61 -11.67 1.46
C GLU A 316 12.66 -12.81 0.44
N GLN A 317 13.60 -12.75 -0.51
CA GLN A 317 13.81 -13.83 -1.47
C GLN A 317 14.15 -15.15 -0.78
N LEU A 318 15.09 -15.14 0.17
CA LEU A 318 15.47 -16.33 0.91
C LEU A 318 14.28 -16.95 1.64
N LEU A 319 13.50 -16.13 2.37
CA LEU A 319 12.38 -16.63 3.16
C LEU A 319 11.20 -17.11 2.30
N ARG A 320 10.83 -16.34 1.25
CA ARG A 320 9.60 -16.58 0.48
C ARG A 320 9.78 -17.53 -0.69
N LYS A 321 11.03 -17.73 -1.17
CA LYS A 321 11.32 -18.55 -2.33
C LYS A 321 12.32 -19.65 -2.01
N ASP A 322 13.55 -19.30 -1.61
CA ASP A 322 14.66 -20.24 -1.55
C ASP A 322 14.47 -21.28 -0.39
N VAL A 323 13.97 -20.84 0.77
CA VAL A 323 13.69 -21.73 1.93
C VAL A 323 12.58 -22.74 1.61
N PRO A 324 11.41 -22.37 1.06
CA PRO A 324 10.39 -23.34 0.63
C PRO A 324 10.89 -24.34 -0.41
N ASP A 325 11.76 -23.92 -1.33
CA ASP A 325 12.37 -24.82 -2.33
C ASP A 325 13.31 -25.83 -1.68
N VAL A 326 14.11 -25.40 -0.70
CA VAL A 326 15.01 -26.29 0.08
C VAL A 326 14.21 -27.26 0.94
N GLU A 327 13.17 -26.79 1.62
CA GLU A 327 12.26 -27.62 2.45
C GLU A 327 11.64 -28.75 1.62
N ALA A 328 11.14 -28.41 0.41
CA ALA A 328 10.55 -29.38 -0.49
C ALA A 328 11.59 -30.38 -1.04
N ALA A 329 12.80 -29.92 -1.39
CA ALA A 329 13.87 -30.78 -1.90
C ALA A 329 14.39 -31.75 -0.85
N LEU A 330 14.56 -31.31 0.39
CA LEU A 330 14.99 -32.13 1.52
C LEU A 330 13.87 -32.97 2.13
N LYS A 331 12.59 -32.67 1.84
CA LYS A 331 11.41 -33.30 2.44
C LYS A 331 11.40 -33.22 3.98
N ILE A 332 11.81 -32.07 4.52
CA ILE A 332 11.88 -31.80 5.96
C ILE A 332 10.88 -30.72 6.36
N GLY A 333 10.45 -30.71 7.62
CA GLY A 333 9.68 -29.60 8.18
C GLY A 333 10.62 -28.54 8.74
N LEU A 334 10.83 -27.45 8.02
CA LEU A 334 11.74 -26.37 8.38
C LEU A 334 10.97 -25.17 8.93
N ARG A 335 11.36 -24.67 10.11
CA ARG A 335 10.85 -23.42 10.66
C ARG A 335 11.85 -22.30 10.40
N ALA A 336 11.46 -21.33 9.58
CA ALA A 336 12.28 -20.17 9.27
C ALA A 336 11.56 -18.89 9.69
N ALA A 337 12.31 -17.88 10.11
CA ALA A 337 11.80 -16.57 10.44
C ALA A 337 12.77 -15.49 9.95
N LEU A 338 12.21 -14.35 9.54
CA LEU A 338 12.96 -13.17 9.14
C LEU A 338 13.17 -12.26 10.35
N LEU A 339 14.41 -11.78 10.51
CA LEU A 339 14.74 -10.74 11.49
C LEU A 339 15.39 -9.57 10.76
N LYS A 340 14.66 -8.46 10.70
CA LYS A 340 15.14 -7.19 10.15
C LYS A 340 15.81 -6.34 11.25
N GLY A 341 16.54 -5.32 10.86
CA GLY A 341 17.05 -4.33 11.82
C GLY A 341 15.90 -3.64 12.58
N ARG A 342 16.14 -3.25 13.84
CA ARG A 342 15.13 -2.65 14.74
C ARG A 342 14.35 -1.47 14.13
N SER A 343 14.97 -0.71 13.23
CA SER A 343 14.33 0.41 12.53
C SER A 343 13.19 0.01 11.59
N ASN A 344 13.11 -1.27 11.23
CA ASN A 344 12.07 -1.81 10.36
C ASN A 344 10.85 -2.34 11.12
N TYR A 345 10.84 -2.24 12.46
CA TYR A 345 9.72 -2.68 13.28
C TYR A 345 8.99 -1.51 13.90
N LEU A 346 7.67 -1.62 13.97
CA LEU A 346 6.85 -0.68 14.73
C LEU A 346 7.27 -0.69 16.20
N CYS A 347 7.61 0.47 16.74
CA CYS A 347 7.93 0.62 18.15
C CYS A 347 6.65 0.90 18.97
N PRO A 348 6.18 -0.03 19.84
CA PRO A 348 4.95 0.16 20.61
C PRO A 348 5.00 1.44 21.48
N ARG A 349 6.15 1.74 22.07
CA ARG A 349 6.33 2.95 22.88
C ARG A 349 6.15 4.24 22.05
N ARG A 350 6.67 4.28 20.80
CA ARG A 350 6.50 5.45 19.94
C ARG A 350 5.05 5.59 19.48
N LEU A 351 4.39 4.48 19.17
CA LEU A 351 2.98 4.48 18.82
C LEU A 351 2.11 5.00 19.98
N ASP A 352 2.33 4.48 21.20
CA ASP A 352 1.60 4.93 22.38
C ASP A 352 1.84 6.42 22.67
N ASN A 353 3.08 6.88 22.49
CA ASN A 353 3.40 8.30 22.61
C ASN A 353 2.67 9.16 21.56
N ALA A 354 2.62 8.72 20.29
CA ALA A 354 1.91 9.42 19.22
C ALA A 354 0.39 9.49 19.50
N ARG A 355 -0.20 8.42 20.04
CA ARG A 355 -1.60 8.39 20.48
C ARG A 355 -1.89 9.40 21.59
N ARG A 356 -1.01 9.50 22.61
CA ARG A 356 -1.19 10.39 23.77
C ARG A 356 -1.04 11.87 23.42
N HIS A 357 -0.07 12.19 22.57
CA HIS A 357 0.21 13.59 22.22
C HIS A 357 -0.69 14.13 21.11
N ARG A 358 -1.51 13.27 20.49
CA ARG A 358 -2.37 13.56 19.35
C ARG A 358 -1.65 14.24 18.17
N PRO A 359 -1.97 13.90 16.95
CA PRO A 359 -1.43 14.58 15.77
C PRO A 359 -1.79 16.08 15.80
N LYS A 360 -0.87 16.92 15.36
CA LYS A 360 -1.08 18.37 15.19
C LYS A 360 -1.04 18.80 13.73
N GLN A 361 -0.59 17.92 12.85
CA GLN A 361 -0.46 18.16 11.42
C GLN A 361 -1.11 17.04 10.61
N ALA A 362 -1.57 17.38 9.41
CA ALA A 362 -2.23 16.44 8.50
C ALA A 362 -1.38 15.20 8.20
N ASP A 363 -0.07 15.39 7.99
CA ASP A 363 0.85 14.28 7.72
C ASP A 363 1.03 13.34 8.91
N GLU A 364 1.07 13.88 10.13
CA GLU A 364 1.14 13.08 11.35
C GLU A 364 -0.13 12.23 11.50
N MET A 365 -1.31 12.86 11.28
CA MET A 365 -2.59 12.15 11.34
C MET A 365 -2.70 11.07 10.27
N ARG A 366 -2.28 11.35 9.04
CA ARG A 366 -2.26 10.40 7.93
C ARG A 366 -1.39 9.18 8.24
N VAL A 367 -0.16 9.41 8.76
CA VAL A 367 0.74 8.33 9.13
C VAL A 367 0.18 7.50 10.29
N LEU A 368 -0.39 8.16 11.31
CA LEU A 368 -0.98 7.44 12.44
C LEU A 368 -2.19 6.62 12.03
N ALA A 369 -3.10 7.17 11.23
CA ALA A 369 -4.25 6.45 10.68
C ALA A 369 -3.82 5.23 9.85
N LYS A 370 -2.78 5.39 9.00
CA LYS A 370 -2.16 4.29 8.23
C LYS A 370 -1.67 3.17 9.14
N VAL A 371 -0.95 3.49 10.21
CA VAL A 371 -0.44 2.50 11.18
C VAL A 371 -1.58 1.81 11.92
N LEU A 372 -2.60 2.55 12.35
CA LEU A 372 -3.76 1.98 13.04
C LEU A 372 -4.56 1.02 12.14
N THR A 373 -4.75 1.39 10.88
CA THR A 373 -5.39 0.53 9.88
C THR A 373 -4.57 -0.73 9.63
N TRP A 374 -3.26 -0.58 9.42
CA TRP A 374 -2.35 -1.71 9.21
C TRP A 374 -2.39 -2.71 10.37
N LEU A 375 -2.35 -2.22 11.62
CA LEU A 375 -2.46 -3.06 12.81
C LEU A 375 -3.82 -3.78 12.91
N ALA A 376 -4.86 -3.19 12.33
CA ALA A 376 -6.22 -3.74 12.38
C ALA A 376 -6.52 -4.74 11.26
N THR A 377 -5.85 -4.63 10.11
CA THR A 377 -6.18 -5.40 8.88
C THR A 377 -5.15 -6.47 8.55
N GLU A 378 -3.90 -6.25 8.93
CA GLU A 378 -2.83 -7.21 8.68
C GLU A 378 -2.60 -8.04 9.94
N THR A 379 -2.14 -9.29 9.79
CA THR A 379 -1.53 -10.05 10.89
C THR A 379 -0.08 -9.61 10.99
N PRO A 380 0.23 -8.60 11.80
CA PRO A 380 1.55 -8.02 11.75
C PRO A 380 2.60 -9.03 12.21
N ALA A 381 3.51 -9.37 11.30
CA ALA A 381 4.77 -10.02 11.70
C ALA A 381 5.66 -9.05 12.50
N GLY A 382 5.22 -7.82 12.64
CA GLY A 382 5.91 -6.75 13.37
C GLY A 382 6.74 -5.83 12.47
N ASP A 383 6.83 -6.12 11.17
CA ASP A 383 7.69 -5.43 10.20
C ASP A 383 6.94 -4.75 9.04
#